data_d1eae99f87822d07b42ce43d17f1b0b6
#
_entry.id   d1eae99f87822d07b42ce43d17f1b0b6
#
_cell.length_a   1.000
_cell.length_b   1.000
_cell.length_c   1.000
_cell.angle_alpha   90.00
_cell.angle_beta   90.00
_cell.angle_gamma   90.00
#
_symmetry.space_group_name_H-M   'P 1'
#
loop_
_entity.id
_entity.type
_entity.pdbx_description
1 polymer ?
#
loop_
_entity_poly.entity_id
_entity_poly.type
_entity_poly.pdbx_seq_one_letter_code
_entity_poly.pdbx_strand_id
1 'polypeptide(L)'
;EGVVQRGTAAALAELGYPLAGKTGTTNEERDAWFIGYTPDLVVGLYLGYDRPRPMGKGSTGSGLAVPVFKELMKDVLKDKRPVPFRVPEGMTMISVDRKTGMRSDGPGSIVEAFKPGTGPADSYWVIGMDDFQAAERARELSPGASEAIMQGGGGLY
;
A
#
# COMPACT_ATOMS: atom_id res chain seq x y z
N GLU A 1 -1.89 -3.21 5.75
CA GLU A 1 -3.27 -3.62 5.43
C GLU A 1 -3.61 -3.49 3.93
N GLY A 2 -3.23 -2.42 3.23
CA GLY A 2 -3.59 -2.20 1.83
C GLY A 2 -3.32 -3.38 0.88
N VAL A 3 -2.25 -4.14 1.09
CA VAL A 3 -1.92 -5.35 0.30
C VAL A 3 -2.97 -6.45 0.48
N VAL A 4 -3.56 -6.56 1.67
CA VAL A 4 -4.63 -7.52 1.99
C VAL A 4 -5.99 -7.00 1.54
N GLN A 5 -6.25 -5.70 1.70
CA GLN A 5 -7.55 -5.13 1.36
C GLN A 5 -7.79 -5.05 -0.16
N ARG A 6 -6.75 -4.77 -0.95
CA ARG A 6 -6.87 -4.44 -2.38
C ARG A 6 -5.62 -4.72 -3.24
N GLY A 7 -4.64 -5.43 -2.68
CA GLY A 7 -3.37 -5.74 -3.35
C GLY A 7 -3.19 -7.21 -3.65
N THR A 8 -1.93 -7.64 -3.73
CA THR A 8 -1.53 -9.00 -4.12
C THR A 8 -1.93 -10.10 -3.13
N ALA A 9 -2.40 -9.76 -1.94
CA ALA A 9 -2.90 -10.70 -0.93
C ALA A 9 -4.40 -10.49 -0.62
N ALA A 10 -5.18 -9.97 -1.56
CA ALA A 10 -6.61 -9.70 -1.37
C ALA A 10 -7.43 -10.95 -0.97
N ALA A 11 -6.99 -12.15 -1.35
CA ALA A 11 -7.61 -13.39 -0.92
C ALA A 11 -7.65 -13.59 0.61
N LEU A 12 -6.78 -12.89 1.37
CA LEU A 12 -6.77 -12.95 2.83
C LEU A 12 -7.88 -12.12 3.48
N ALA A 13 -8.50 -11.19 2.76
CA ALA A 13 -9.62 -10.41 3.27
C ALA A 13 -10.81 -11.27 3.71
N GLU A 14 -10.99 -12.45 3.08
CA GLU A 14 -12.03 -13.42 3.45
C GLU A 14 -11.88 -13.97 4.87
N LEU A 15 -10.71 -13.86 5.49
CA LEU A 15 -10.49 -14.27 6.88
C LEU A 15 -11.23 -13.37 7.88
N GLY A 16 -11.70 -12.19 7.45
CA GLY A 16 -12.42 -11.24 8.32
C GLY A 16 -11.57 -10.72 9.49
N TYR A 17 -10.26 -10.77 9.37
CA TYR A 17 -9.32 -10.40 10.43
C TYR A 17 -8.42 -9.23 10.00
N PRO A 18 -8.09 -8.28 10.88
CA PRO A 18 -7.10 -7.25 10.60
C PRO A 18 -5.74 -7.87 10.29
N LEU A 19 -5.38 -7.86 9.01
CA LEU A 19 -4.15 -8.44 8.50
C LEU A 19 -3.40 -7.40 7.66
N ALA A 20 -2.11 -7.40 7.81
CA ALA A 20 -1.21 -6.68 6.94
C ALA A 20 -0.11 -7.63 6.44
N GLY A 21 0.56 -7.28 5.35
CA GLY A 21 1.63 -8.13 4.85
C GLY A 21 2.19 -7.67 3.51
N LYS A 22 3.19 -8.42 3.04
CA LYS A 22 3.84 -8.19 1.75
C LYS A 22 4.24 -9.50 1.11
N THR A 23 3.91 -9.64 -0.17
CA THR A 23 4.40 -10.72 -1.03
C THR A 23 5.81 -10.43 -1.53
N GLY A 24 6.61 -11.47 -1.73
CA GLY A 24 7.88 -11.42 -2.44
C GLY A 24 7.93 -12.52 -3.47
N THR A 25 8.56 -12.24 -4.61
CA THR A 25 8.81 -13.20 -5.69
C THR A 25 10.17 -12.88 -6.28
N THR A 26 11.04 -13.86 -6.36
CA THR A 26 12.32 -13.70 -7.05
C THR A 26 12.16 -13.83 -8.55
N ASN A 27 13.19 -13.40 -9.30
CA ASN A 27 13.23 -13.56 -10.74
C ASN A 27 13.06 -15.04 -11.12
N GLU A 28 12.36 -15.30 -12.23
CA GLU A 28 12.08 -16.65 -12.73
C GLU A 28 11.25 -17.52 -11.76
N GLU A 29 10.53 -16.91 -10.80
CA GLU A 29 9.66 -17.63 -9.86
C GLU A 29 10.40 -18.75 -9.11
N ARG A 30 11.65 -18.49 -8.68
CA ARG A 30 12.46 -19.47 -7.93
C ARG A 30 12.07 -19.56 -6.48
N ASP A 31 11.63 -18.43 -5.90
CA ASP A 31 11.18 -18.32 -4.51
C ASP A 31 9.90 -17.52 -4.42
N ALA A 32 8.99 -17.98 -3.58
CA ALA A 32 7.77 -17.29 -3.24
C ALA A 32 7.76 -16.99 -1.73
N TRP A 33 7.59 -15.72 -1.39
CA TRP A 33 7.55 -15.23 -0.03
C TRP A 33 6.22 -14.57 0.29
N PHE A 34 5.79 -14.75 1.51
CA PHE A 34 4.78 -13.88 2.12
C PHE A 34 5.13 -13.67 3.59
N ILE A 35 5.23 -12.41 4.00
CA ILE A 35 5.28 -12.03 5.40
C ILE A 35 3.97 -11.35 5.72
N GLY A 36 3.19 -11.97 6.61
CA GLY A 36 1.90 -11.45 7.04
C GLY A 36 1.85 -11.34 8.55
N TYR A 37 1.05 -10.40 9.06
CA TYR A 37 0.93 -10.18 10.49
C TYR A 37 -0.43 -9.61 10.88
N THR A 38 -0.82 -9.96 12.10
CA THR A 38 -1.86 -9.32 12.90
C THR A 38 -1.20 -8.40 13.92
N PRO A 39 -1.94 -7.66 14.76
CA PRO A 39 -1.33 -6.86 15.83
C PRO A 39 -0.47 -7.63 16.83
N ASP A 40 -0.70 -8.94 16.96
CA ASP A 40 -0.07 -9.80 17.99
C ASP A 40 0.67 -11.02 17.44
N LEU A 41 0.68 -11.23 16.13
CA LEU A 41 1.33 -12.38 15.50
C LEU A 41 1.98 -12.00 14.17
N VAL A 42 3.21 -12.41 13.96
CA VAL A 42 3.91 -12.31 12.67
C VAL A 42 4.23 -13.70 12.16
N VAL A 43 3.93 -13.95 10.89
CA VAL A 43 4.22 -15.20 10.19
C VAL A 43 4.97 -14.90 8.90
N GLY A 44 6.17 -15.46 8.76
CA GLY A 44 6.92 -15.48 7.51
C GLY A 44 6.80 -16.83 6.83
N LEU A 45 6.43 -16.84 5.56
CA LEU A 45 6.33 -18.04 4.75
C LEU A 45 7.30 -17.94 3.57
N TYR A 46 8.11 -18.97 3.42
CA TYR A 46 9.04 -19.15 2.31
C TYR A 46 8.76 -20.48 1.62
N LEU A 47 8.69 -20.44 0.31
CA LEU A 47 8.58 -21.62 -0.56
C LEU A 47 9.62 -21.52 -1.66
N GLY A 48 10.42 -22.56 -1.79
CA GLY A 48 11.51 -22.64 -2.76
C GLY A 48 12.23 -23.98 -2.69
N TYR A 49 13.19 -24.18 -3.58
CA TYR A 49 14.04 -25.36 -3.56
C TYR A 49 15.40 -25.04 -2.91
N ASP A 50 15.99 -26.00 -2.20
CA ASP A 50 17.34 -25.87 -1.61
C ASP A 50 18.40 -25.49 -2.65
N ARG A 51 18.28 -26.01 -3.86
CA ARG A 51 19.01 -25.55 -5.02
C ARG A 51 18.09 -24.71 -5.88
N PRO A 52 18.30 -23.36 -5.93
CA PRO A 52 17.41 -22.44 -6.62
C PRO A 52 17.14 -22.84 -8.07
N ARG A 53 15.89 -23.08 -8.38
CA ARG A 53 15.39 -23.38 -9.74
C ARG A 53 13.97 -22.87 -9.87
N PRO A 54 13.47 -22.56 -11.07
CA PRO A 54 12.10 -22.17 -11.29
C PRO A 54 11.11 -23.19 -10.74
N MET A 55 10.12 -22.74 -9.98
CA MET A 55 9.05 -23.57 -9.41
C MET A 55 7.89 -23.79 -10.40
N GLY A 56 7.87 -23.05 -11.50
CA GLY A 56 6.84 -23.09 -12.51
C GLY A 56 6.01 -21.80 -12.56
N LYS A 57 5.33 -21.60 -13.68
CA LYS A 57 4.53 -20.41 -13.94
C LYS A 57 3.44 -20.22 -12.90
N GLY A 58 3.36 -19.03 -12.33
CA GLY A 58 2.39 -18.68 -11.30
C GLY A 58 2.84 -18.98 -9.87
N SER A 59 4.05 -19.53 -9.66
CA SER A 59 4.63 -19.80 -8.34
C SER A 59 5.16 -18.51 -7.69
N THR A 60 4.30 -17.52 -7.60
CA THR A 60 4.58 -16.21 -7.03
C THR A 60 4.20 -16.15 -5.54
N GLY A 61 4.61 -15.09 -4.86
CA GLY A 61 4.16 -14.85 -3.50
C GLY A 61 2.63 -14.81 -3.37
N SER A 62 1.92 -14.20 -4.34
CA SER A 62 0.45 -14.16 -4.37
C SER A 62 -0.18 -15.48 -4.80
N GLY A 63 0.42 -16.19 -5.77
CA GLY A 63 -0.14 -17.42 -6.34
C GLY A 63 0.13 -18.66 -5.49
N LEU A 64 1.23 -18.69 -4.74
CA LEU A 64 1.65 -19.87 -3.97
C LEU A 64 1.71 -19.60 -2.47
N ALA A 65 2.44 -18.56 -2.02
CA ALA A 65 2.64 -18.34 -0.59
C ALA A 65 1.38 -17.82 0.12
N VAL A 66 0.61 -16.91 -0.49
CA VAL A 66 -0.63 -16.38 0.09
C VAL A 66 -1.70 -17.47 0.33
N PRO A 67 -1.99 -18.40 -0.59
CA PRO A 67 -2.91 -19.50 -0.32
C PRO A 67 -2.50 -20.37 0.87
N VAL A 68 -1.22 -20.75 0.96
CA VAL A 68 -0.71 -21.55 2.08
C VAL A 68 -0.82 -20.76 3.40
N PHE A 69 -0.46 -19.50 3.40
CA PHE A 69 -0.63 -18.60 4.55
C PHE A 69 -2.10 -18.51 4.97
N LYS A 70 -3.03 -18.43 4.02
CA LYS A 70 -4.46 -18.35 4.28
C LYS A 70 -4.96 -19.58 5.04
N GLU A 71 -4.59 -20.78 4.58
CA GLU A 71 -5.00 -22.03 5.24
C GLU A 71 -4.42 -22.12 6.66
N LEU A 72 -3.14 -21.79 6.84
CA LEU A 72 -2.53 -21.75 8.17
C LEU A 72 -3.29 -20.77 9.10
N MET A 73 -3.60 -19.58 8.60
CA MET A 73 -4.25 -18.54 9.42
C MET A 73 -5.70 -18.86 9.75
N LYS A 74 -6.42 -19.64 8.94
CA LYS A 74 -7.76 -20.14 9.30
C LYS A 74 -7.72 -20.91 10.63
N ASP A 75 -6.76 -21.79 10.79
CA ASP A 75 -6.63 -22.57 12.03
C ASP A 75 -6.13 -21.72 13.19
N VAL A 76 -5.13 -20.87 12.94
CA VAL A 76 -4.51 -20.02 13.97
C VAL A 76 -5.49 -18.97 14.51
N LEU A 77 -6.40 -18.45 13.68
CA LEU A 77 -7.33 -17.38 14.04
C LEU A 77 -8.71 -17.89 14.49
N LYS A 78 -9.00 -19.19 14.37
CA LYS A 78 -10.32 -19.80 14.58
C LYS A 78 -11.00 -19.38 15.88
N ASP A 79 -10.25 -19.32 16.97
CA ASP A 79 -10.78 -19.01 18.30
C ASP A 79 -10.33 -17.64 18.82
N LYS A 80 -9.75 -16.81 17.95
CA LYS A 80 -9.26 -15.49 18.31
C LYS A 80 -10.27 -14.41 17.95
N ARG A 81 -10.36 -13.38 18.79
CA ARG A 81 -11.14 -12.18 18.48
C ARG A 81 -10.31 -11.23 17.61
N PRO A 82 -10.89 -10.67 16.54
CA PRO A 82 -10.21 -9.66 15.74
C PRO A 82 -9.84 -8.45 16.59
N VAL A 83 -8.56 -8.08 16.57
CA VAL A 83 -8.03 -6.89 17.22
C VAL A 83 -7.51 -5.95 16.14
N PRO A 84 -7.96 -4.68 16.09
CA PRO A 84 -7.47 -3.74 15.09
C PRO A 84 -6.03 -3.32 15.36
N PHE A 85 -5.31 -2.94 14.30
CA PHE A 85 -4.01 -2.28 14.43
C PHE A 85 -4.17 -0.95 15.18
N ARG A 86 -3.31 -0.73 16.16
CA ARG A 86 -3.31 0.51 16.94
C ARG A 86 -2.53 1.58 16.20
N VAL A 87 -3.07 2.77 16.17
CA VAL A 87 -2.33 3.95 15.75
C VAL A 87 -1.52 4.44 16.94
N PRO A 88 -0.20 4.63 16.82
CA PRO A 88 0.63 5.16 17.88
C PRO A 88 0.16 6.56 18.33
N GLU A 89 0.36 6.88 19.59
CA GLU A 89 0.08 8.24 20.10
C GLU A 89 0.88 9.29 19.34
N GLY A 90 0.32 10.47 19.17
CA GLY A 90 0.95 11.58 18.47
C GLY A 90 0.87 11.50 16.94
N MET A 91 0.23 10.47 16.37
CA MET A 91 -0.04 10.42 14.93
C MET A 91 -1.33 11.16 14.58
N THR A 92 -1.34 11.81 13.43
CA THR A 92 -2.53 12.47 12.88
C THR A 92 -3.13 11.57 11.80
N MET A 93 -4.42 11.23 11.95
CA MET A 93 -5.17 10.48 10.94
C MET A 93 -5.76 11.45 9.93
N ILE A 94 -5.42 11.28 8.66
CA ILE A 94 -5.85 12.18 7.58
C ILE A 94 -6.45 11.34 6.45
N SER A 95 -7.63 11.76 5.97
CA SER A 95 -8.24 11.20 4.78
C SER A 95 -7.54 11.74 3.53
N VAL A 96 -7.09 10.86 2.66
CA VAL A 96 -6.35 11.22 1.45
C VAL A 96 -6.86 10.47 0.23
N ASP A 97 -6.81 11.10 -0.92
CA ASP A 97 -7.02 10.43 -2.19
C ASP A 97 -5.88 9.44 -2.45
N ARG A 98 -6.24 8.20 -2.71
CA ARG A 98 -5.28 7.10 -2.84
C ARG A 98 -4.32 7.24 -4.02
N LYS A 99 -4.69 7.97 -5.06
CA LYS A 99 -3.86 8.13 -6.26
C LYS A 99 -2.89 9.30 -6.15
N THR A 100 -3.36 10.40 -5.58
CA THR A 100 -2.61 11.65 -5.51
C THR A 100 -1.91 11.85 -4.17
N GLY A 101 -2.38 11.18 -3.11
CA GLY A 101 -1.92 11.41 -1.74
C GLY A 101 -2.38 12.73 -1.12
N MET A 102 -3.17 13.51 -1.84
CA MET A 102 -3.71 14.80 -1.36
C MET A 102 -4.88 14.56 -0.41
N ARG A 103 -5.15 15.51 0.51
CA ARG A 103 -6.33 15.46 1.37
C ARG A 103 -7.60 15.37 0.53
N SER A 104 -8.46 14.46 0.89
CA SER A 104 -9.73 14.23 0.20
C SER A 104 -10.68 13.44 1.07
N ASP A 105 -11.95 13.84 1.09
CA ASP A 105 -13.04 13.09 1.70
C ASP A 105 -13.97 12.49 0.62
N GLY A 106 -13.53 12.52 -0.64
CA GLY A 106 -14.26 11.99 -1.78
C GLY A 106 -14.30 10.47 -1.84
N PRO A 107 -15.11 9.92 -2.76
CA PRO A 107 -15.20 8.47 -2.97
C PRO A 107 -13.83 7.87 -3.30
N GLY A 108 -13.45 6.80 -2.59
CA GLY A 108 -12.17 6.10 -2.77
C GLY A 108 -11.01 6.67 -1.97
N SER A 109 -11.25 7.69 -1.13
CA SER A 109 -10.27 8.15 -0.16
C SER A 109 -9.98 7.08 0.89
N ILE A 110 -8.79 7.12 1.44
CA ILE A 110 -8.32 6.23 2.51
C ILE A 110 -7.81 7.06 3.67
N VAL A 111 -7.94 6.52 4.88
CA VAL A 111 -7.39 7.16 6.08
C VAL A 111 -5.98 6.64 6.32
N GLU A 112 -5.01 7.56 6.38
CA GLU A 112 -3.61 7.25 6.62
C GLU A 112 -3.08 7.99 7.86
N ALA A 113 -2.08 7.40 8.50
CA ALA A 113 -1.47 7.93 9.71
C ALA A 113 -0.19 8.71 9.38
N PHE A 114 -0.12 9.94 9.78
CA PHE A 114 1.01 10.82 9.54
C PHE A 114 1.67 11.24 10.86
N LYS A 115 2.98 11.35 10.87
CA LYS A 115 3.69 12.05 11.96
C LYS A 115 3.26 13.52 11.99
N PRO A 116 3.30 14.20 13.13
CA PRO A 116 3.00 15.62 13.21
C PRO A 116 3.80 16.41 12.18
N GLY A 117 3.13 17.27 11.41
CA GLY A 117 3.75 18.12 10.40
C GLY A 117 4.18 17.43 9.10
N THR A 118 3.95 16.10 8.93
CA THR A 118 4.31 15.38 7.70
C THR A 118 3.13 15.02 6.81
N GLY A 119 1.91 15.36 7.22
CA GLY A 119 0.71 15.12 6.42
C GLY A 119 0.64 16.04 5.19
N PRO A 120 -0.17 15.68 4.19
CA PRO A 120 -0.40 16.55 3.04
C PRO A 120 -1.04 17.86 3.51
N ALA A 121 -0.71 18.96 2.81
CA ALA A 121 -1.24 20.28 3.11
C ALA A 121 -2.79 20.31 3.05
N ASP A 122 -3.40 21.20 3.84
CA ASP A 122 -4.86 21.33 3.90
C ASP A 122 -5.45 21.92 2.60
N SER A 123 -4.61 22.62 1.84
CA SER A 123 -5.02 23.26 0.58
C SER A 123 -3.80 23.48 -0.34
N TYR A 124 -4.04 23.80 -1.59
CA TYR A 124 -3.03 24.19 -2.59
C TYR A 124 -2.26 25.50 -2.27
N TRP A 125 -2.53 26.14 -1.13
CA TRP A 125 -1.90 27.37 -0.66
C TRP A 125 -0.38 27.33 -0.57
N VAL A 126 0.20 26.14 -0.37
CA VAL A 126 1.67 25.97 -0.23
C VAL A 126 2.44 26.29 -1.50
N ILE A 127 1.76 26.41 -2.65
CA ILE A 127 2.40 26.68 -3.94
C ILE A 127 2.08 28.11 -4.45
N GLY A 128 1.48 28.98 -3.63
CA GLY A 128 1.13 30.35 -4.03
C GLY A 128 -0.01 30.41 -5.06
N MET A 129 -0.86 29.41 -5.08
CA MET A 129 -2.03 29.35 -5.94
C MET A 129 -3.28 29.62 -5.13
N ASP A 130 -3.64 30.90 -5.03
CA ASP A 130 -4.95 31.31 -4.58
C ASP A 130 -5.98 30.99 -5.66
N ASP A 131 -6.95 30.14 -5.31
CA ASP A 131 -8.17 29.91 -6.07
C ASP A 131 -8.17 28.95 -7.27
N PHE A 132 -9.36 28.46 -7.51
CA PHE A 132 -9.83 27.76 -8.70
C PHE A 132 -9.34 28.36 -10.03
N GLN A 133 -9.06 29.69 -10.05
CA GLN A 133 -8.46 30.41 -11.16
C GLN A 133 -7.01 30.01 -11.46
N ALA A 134 -6.27 29.48 -10.49
CA ALA A 134 -4.91 29.01 -10.73
C ALA A 134 -4.88 27.67 -11.48
N ALA A 135 -5.89 26.82 -11.29
CA ALA A 135 -6.04 25.59 -12.08
C ALA A 135 -6.42 25.90 -13.54
N GLU A 136 -7.16 26.98 -13.78
CA GLU A 136 -7.44 27.49 -15.13
C GLU A 136 -6.19 28.11 -15.77
N ARG A 137 -5.44 28.93 -15.05
CA ARG A 137 -4.16 29.47 -15.53
C ARG A 137 -3.11 28.38 -15.79
N ALA A 138 -3.08 27.30 -15.01
CA ALA A 138 -2.21 26.16 -15.29
C ALA A 138 -2.60 25.42 -16.58
N ARG A 139 -3.86 25.50 -17.00
CA ARG A 139 -4.31 24.99 -18.31
C ARG A 139 -3.93 25.89 -19.48
N GLU A 140 -3.69 27.19 -19.21
CA GLU A 140 -3.25 28.17 -20.22
C GLU A 140 -1.72 28.22 -20.38
N LEU A 141 -0.96 27.53 -19.52
CA LEU A 141 0.48 27.36 -19.73
C LEU A 141 0.71 26.62 -21.05
N SER A 142 1.51 27.23 -21.91
CA SER A 142 1.84 26.65 -23.21
C SER A 142 2.37 25.21 -23.06
N PRO A 143 2.16 24.34 -24.04
CA PRO A 143 2.62 22.93 -24.01
C PRO A 143 4.09 22.79 -23.61
N GLY A 144 4.96 23.74 -23.96
CA GLY A 144 6.37 23.75 -23.60
C GLY A 144 6.66 24.02 -22.11
N ALA A 145 5.77 24.76 -21.42
CA ALA A 145 5.94 25.02 -19.98
C ALA A 145 5.55 23.76 -19.15
N SER A 146 4.55 23.02 -19.59
CA SER A 146 4.16 21.74 -18.98
C SER A 146 5.26 20.68 -19.15
N GLU A 147 5.93 20.67 -20.30
CA GLU A 147 7.05 19.76 -20.58
C GLU A 147 8.31 20.10 -19.75
N ALA A 148 8.60 21.38 -19.55
CA ALA A 148 9.70 21.84 -18.70
C ALA A 148 9.49 21.48 -17.21
N ILE A 149 8.26 21.52 -16.72
CA ILE A 149 7.91 21.10 -15.36
C ILE A 149 8.04 19.58 -15.20
N MET A 150 7.62 18.82 -16.21
CA MET A 150 7.74 17.35 -16.21
C MET A 150 9.21 16.87 -16.34
N GLN A 151 10.05 17.60 -17.07
CA GLN A 151 11.48 17.27 -17.25
C GLN A 151 12.36 17.79 -16.09
N GLY A 152 11.94 18.82 -15.37
CA GLY A 152 12.66 19.35 -14.21
C GLY A 152 12.46 18.58 -12.91
N GLY A 153 11.53 17.63 -12.87
CA GLY A 153 11.22 16.79 -11.69
C GLY A 153 12.06 15.53 -11.54
N GLY A 154 13.06 15.34 -12.37
CA GLY A 154 13.99 14.21 -12.32
C GLY A 154 15.14 14.45 -11.35
N GLY A 155 14.94 14.30 -10.08
CA GLY A 155 16.04 14.26 -9.13
C GLY A 155 15.68 14.69 -7.73
N LEU A 156 15.18 13.74 -6.93
CA LEU A 156 15.50 13.60 -5.50
C LEU A 156 14.80 12.34 -4.95
N TYR A 157 15.60 11.26 -4.91
CA TYR A 157 15.42 9.99 -4.18
C TYR A 157 14.24 9.11 -4.52
#